data_08555f8221cddd34790927b12e330c25
#
_entry.id   08555f8221cddd34790927b12e330c25
#
_cell.length_a   1.000
_cell.length_b   1.000
_cell.length_c   1.000
_cell.angle_alpha   90.00
_cell.angle_beta   90.00
_cell.angle_gamma   90.00
#
_symmetry.space_group_name_H-M   'P 1'
#
loop_
_entity.id
_entity.type
_entity.pdbx_description
1 polymer ?
#
loop_
_entity_poly.entity_id
_entity_poly.type
_entity_poly.pdbx_seq_one_letter_code
_entity_poly.pdbx_strand_id
1 'polypeptide(L)'
;VGRGALLAHAYFTFKPEKVMTEKAGERLKAIMEFTELGSGFKIAMRDLEIRGAGNVLGREQHGHMDKVGYELYAKLLKEEMTGVEQTVAELDIKADAYIPEKYIEASASRLDCYKQIAEIRGVEDYKRVCLSIEENYGKLPKEVLNLLIIAVLKSYAAKLNIRKIAVSSAGGEIVLPSVQTLADGKFSAALDAFAGKVRLDMSKNPAVLFRPESDAQKLMLSMTKFLKSAAGTAL
;
A
#
# COMPACT_ATOMS: atom_id res chain seq x y z
N VAL A 1 -10.30 -25.01 -6.35
CA VAL A 1 -11.53 -25.69 -5.91
C VAL A 1 -12.56 -24.63 -5.59
N GLY A 2 -13.84 -24.78 -6.02
CA GLY A 2 -14.93 -23.87 -5.64
C GLY A 2 -15.02 -22.54 -6.39
N ARG A 3 -14.53 -22.44 -7.64
CA ARG A 3 -14.67 -21.20 -8.46
C ARG A 3 -15.90 -21.19 -9.37
N GLY A 4 -16.76 -22.20 -9.29
CA GLY A 4 -17.97 -22.32 -10.09
C GLY A 4 -19.22 -22.47 -9.24
N ALA A 5 -20.40 -22.46 -9.85
CA ALA A 5 -21.70 -22.64 -9.19
C ALA A 5 -21.95 -24.06 -8.63
N LEU A 6 -21.06 -25.02 -8.91
CA LEU A 6 -21.16 -26.38 -8.41
C LEU A 6 -20.57 -26.50 -7.02
N LEU A 7 -21.25 -27.29 -6.16
CA LEU A 7 -20.75 -27.59 -4.81
C LEU A 7 -19.42 -28.34 -4.91
N ALA A 8 -18.39 -27.80 -4.29
CA ALA A 8 -17.06 -28.39 -4.26
C ALA A 8 -16.68 -28.81 -2.83
N HIS A 9 -16.04 -29.98 -2.72
CA HIS A 9 -15.57 -30.50 -1.43
C HIS A 9 -14.06 -30.55 -1.41
N ALA A 10 -13.44 -30.14 -0.27
CA ALA A 10 -12.03 -30.28 0.00
C ALA A 10 -11.83 -31.09 1.28
N TYR A 11 -10.96 -32.09 1.24
CA TYR A 11 -10.62 -32.93 2.38
C TYR A 11 -9.20 -32.66 2.83
N PHE A 12 -9.04 -32.23 4.09
CA PHE A 12 -7.74 -31.99 4.70
C PHE A 12 -7.40 -33.17 5.60
N THR A 13 -6.30 -33.85 5.31
CA THR A 13 -5.85 -35.01 6.08
C THR A 13 -4.60 -34.67 6.90
N PHE A 14 -4.46 -35.25 8.08
CA PHE A 14 -3.29 -35.13 8.93
C PHE A 14 -2.90 -36.48 9.52
N LYS A 15 -1.63 -36.64 9.89
CA LYS A 15 -1.16 -37.88 10.54
C LYS A 15 -1.60 -37.88 12.01
N PRO A 16 -2.29 -38.94 12.50
CA PRO A 16 -2.81 -38.98 13.87
C PRO A 16 -1.73 -38.86 14.95
N GLU A 17 -0.53 -39.30 14.64
CA GLU A 17 0.63 -39.30 15.56
C GLU A 17 1.32 -37.94 15.66
N LYS A 18 0.98 -36.97 14.81
CA LYS A 18 1.61 -35.66 14.82
C LYS A 18 0.73 -34.63 15.50
N VAL A 19 1.19 -34.13 16.66
CA VAL A 19 0.51 -33.03 17.35
C VAL A 19 0.40 -31.83 16.41
N MET A 20 -0.82 -31.41 16.15
CA MET A 20 -1.08 -30.24 15.33
C MET A 20 -0.64 -28.97 16.06
N THR A 21 0.16 -28.15 15.40
CA THR A 21 0.55 -26.86 15.98
C THR A 21 -0.67 -25.95 16.12
N GLU A 22 -0.69 -25.06 17.14
CA GLU A 22 -1.74 -24.09 17.34
C GLU A 22 -2.10 -23.31 16.07
N LYS A 23 -1.07 -22.80 15.35
CA LYS A 23 -1.24 -22.11 14.07
C LYS A 23 -1.87 -22.98 12.97
N ALA A 24 -1.59 -24.27 12.94
CA ALA A 24 -2.22 -25.19 11.98
C ALA A 24 -3.70 -25.40 12.33
N GLY A 25 -4.03 -25.47 13.63
CA GLY A 25 -5.41 -25.56 14.11
C GLY A 25 -6.22 -24.29 13.77
N GLU A 26 -5.66 -23.12 13.98
CA GLU A 26 -6.30 -21.84 13.62
C GLU A 26 -6.56 -21.70 12.12
N ARG A 27 -5.62 -22.14 11.27
CA ARG A 27 -5.82 -22.15 9.81
C ARG A 27 -6.95 -23.08 9.37
N LEU A 28 -7.03 -24.25 9.95
CA LEU A 28 -8.13 -25.17 9.67
C LEU A 28 -9.48 -24.59 10.11
N LYS A 29 -9.54 -23.95 11.29
CA LYS A 29 -10.76 -23.25 11.74
C LYS A 29 -11.16 -22.16 10.76
N ALA A 30 -10.20 -21.33 10.30
CA ALA A 30 -10.49 -20.27 9.32
C ALA A 30 -11.09 -20.84 8.02
N ILE A 31 -10.55 -21.95 7.50
CA ILE A 31 -11.09 -22.61 6.30
C ILE A 31 -12.50 -23.16 6.55
N MET A 32 -12.78 -23.66 7.75
CA MET A 32 -14.10 -24.18 8.11
C MET A 32 -15.15 -23.07 8.31
N GLU A 33 -14.74 -21.91 8.84
CA GLU A 33 -15.62 -20.76 9.06
C GLU A 33 -16.02 -20.07 7.74
N PHE A 34 -15.13 -20.05 6.77
CA PHE A 34 -15.32 -19.31 5.53
C PHE A 34 -15.56 -20.24 4.33
N THR A 35 -16.71 -20.92 4.34
CA THR A 35 -17.11 -21.88 3.28
C THR A 35 -17.94 -21.27 2.15
N GLU A 36 -18.34 -19.99 2.28
CA GLU A 36 -19.15 -19.31 1.27
C GLU A 36 -18.36 -18.99 -0.01
N LEU A 37 -19.08 -18.91 -1.13
CA LEU A 37 -18.50 -18.47 -2.41
C LEU A 37 -17.96 -17.03 -2.27
N GLY A 38 -16.71 -16.79 -2.68
CA GLY A 38 -16.06 -15.48 -2.53
C GLY A 38 -15.31 -15.27 -1.21
N SER A 39 -15.35 -16.21 -0.26
CA SER A 39 -14.68 -16.11 1.02
C SER A 39 -13.15 -16.23 0.98
N GLY A 40 -12.56 -16.43 -0.21
CA GLY A 40 -11.10 -16.54 -0.38
C GLY A 40 -10.32 -15.36 0.21
N PHE A 41 -10.91 -14.16 0.15
CA PHE A 41 -10.36 -12.97 0.80
C PHE A 41 -10.34 -13.10 2.32
N LYS A 42 -11.44 -13.50 2.95
CA LYS A 42 -11.54 -13.68 4.41
C LYS A 42 -10.55 -14.73 4.90
N ILE A 43 -10.38 -15.82 4.14
CA ILE A 43 -9.40 -16.87 4.42
C ILE A 43 -7.96 -16.34 4.31
N ALA A 44 -7.66 -15.57 3.27
CA ALA A 44 -6.33 -14.97 3.08
C ALA A 44 -6.00 -13.96 4.20
N MET A 45 -6.98 -13.18 4.62
CA MET A 45 -6.84 -12.24 5.74
C MET A 45 -6.60 -12.98 7.05
N ARG A 46 -7.36 -14.04 7.32
CA ARG A 46 -7.18 -14.86 8.52
C ARG A 46 -5.84 -15.61 8.55
N ASP A 47 -5.34 -16.07 7.39
CA ASP A 47 -4.00 -16.65 7.29
C ASP A 47 -2.90 -15.62 7.56
N LEU A 48 -3.06 -14.37 7.11
CA LEU A 48 -2.18 -13.24 7.46
C LEU A 48 -2.18 -12.94 8.97
N GLU A 49 -3.35 -12.92 9.60
CA GLU A 49 -3.49 -12.75 11.05
C GLU A 49 -2.78 -13.87 11.82
N ILE A 50 -2.99 -15.14 11.44
CA ILE A 50 -2.42 -16.33 12.09
C ILE A 50 -0.90 -16.39 11.91
N ARG A 51 -0.38 -15.97 10.75
CA ARG A 51 1.07 -15.87 10.51
C ARG A 51 1.70 -14.76 11.33
N GLY A 52 0.92 -13.78 11.81
CA GLY A 52 1.39 -12.51 12.31
C GLY A 52 1.96 -11.69 11.16
N ALA A 53 1.68 -10.41 11.07
CA ALA A 53 2.21 -9.54 10.01
C ALA A 53 3.77 -9.48 9.98
N GLY A 54 4.44 -10.03 11.00
CA GLY A 54 5.90 -10.11 11.11
C GLY A 54 6.53 -11.48 10.81
N ASN A 55 5.75 -12.56 10.63
CA ASN A 55 6.29 -13.92 10.54
C ASN A 55 6.12 -14.58 9.17
N VAL A 56 5.68 -13.84 8.17
CA VAL A 56 5.71 -14.25 6.74
C VAL A 56 7.15 -14.30 6.22
N LEU A 57 8.13 -13.98 7.09
CA LEU A 57 9.52 -13.73 6.75
C LEU A 57 10.46 -14.69 7.47
N GLY A 58 11.03 -15.63 6.72
CA GLY A 58 12.31 -16.21 7.08
C GLY A 58 13.37 -15.10 7.21
N ARG A 59 14.34 -15.27 8.10
CA ARG A 59 15.35 -14.31 8.53
C ARG A 59 16.21 -13.61 7.44
N GLU A 60 16.00 -13.86 6.16
CA GLU A 60 16.90 -13.43 5.08
C GLU A 60 16.29 -12.52 3.99
N GLN A 61 15.04 -12.06 4.11
CA GLN A 61 14.39 -11.22 3.07
C GLN A 61 13.71 -9.96 3.62
N HIS A 62 14.34 -9.24 4.53
CA HIS A 62 13.75 -8.11 5.26
C HIS A 62 13.36 -6.87 4.42
N GLY A 63 13.84 -6.72 3.19
CA GLY A 63 13.59 -5.50 2.40
C GLY A 63 12.49 -5.61 1.34
N HIS A 64 12.10 -6.81 0.93
CA HIS A 64 11.23 -7.00 -0.25
C HIS A 64 9.81 -7.45 0.11
N MET A 65 9.62 -8.08 1.26
CA MET A 65 8.35 -8.72 1.63
C MET A 65 7.41 -7.84 2.46
N ASP A 66 7.92 -6.85 3.20
CA ASP A 66 7.06 -5.83 3.83
C ASP A 66 6.33 -5.01 2.76
N LYS A 67 7.00 -4.77 1.62
CA LYS A 67 6.43 -4.14 0.43
C LYS A 67 5.32 -4.99 -0.20
N VAL A 68 5.53 -6.29 -0.33
CA VAL A 68 4.55 -7.25 -0.89
C VAL A 68 3.34 -7.42 0.04
N GLY A 69 3.53 -7.45 1.35
CA GLY A 69 2.42 -7.56 2.32
C GLY A 69 1.44 -6.41 2.19
N TYR A 70 1.92 -5.18 2.13
CA TYR A 70 1.07 -4.00 1.94
C TYR A 70 0.45 -3.92 0.53
N GLU A 71 1.22 -4.19 -0.52
CA GLU A 71 0.73 -4.18 -1.90
C GLU A 71 -0.34 -5.25 -2.13
N LEU A 72 -0.11 -6.47 -1.62
CA LEU A 72 -1.09 -7.55 -1.68
C LEU A 72 -2.36 -7.19 -0.92
N TYR A 73 -2.22 -6.65 0.30
CA TYR A 73 -3.34 -6.20 1.12
C TYR A 73 -4.13 -5.07 0.43
N ALA A 74 -3.45 -4.04 -0.07
CA ALA A 74 -4.08 -2.95 -0.79
C ALA A 74 -4.77 -3.42 -2.09
N LYS A 75 -4.19 -4.43 -2.77
CA LYS A 75 -4.79 -5.05 -3.95
C LYS A 75 -6.05 -5.83 -3.59
N LEU A 76 -6.00 -6.68 -2.56
CA LEU A 76 -7.14 -7.48 -2.10
C LEU A 76 -8.30 -6.61 -1.60
N LEU A 77 -8.02 -5.55 -0.82
CA LEU A 77 -9.03 -4.58 -0.41
C LEU A 77 -9.69 -3.89 -1.60
N LYS A 78 -8.92 -3.56 -2.62
CA LYS A 78 -9.42 -2.86 -3.78
C LYS A 78 -10.29 -3.73 -4.67
N GLU A 79 -9.91 -5.00 -4.86
CA GLU A 79 -10.70 -5.99 -5.61
C GLU A 79 -12.07 -6.24 -4.96
N GLU A 80 -12.13 -6.24 -3.62
CA GLU A 80 -13.39 -6.44 -2.87
C GLU A 80 -14.30 -5.20 -2.89
N MET A 81 -13.71 -3.99 -2.82
CA MET A 81 -14.50 -2.75 -2.71
C MET A 81 -15.02 -2.20 -4.03
N THR A 82 -14.40 -2.50 -5.16
CA THR A 82 -14.70 -1.78 -6.40
C THR A 82 -15.17 -2.65 -7.56
N GLY A 83 -14.86 -3.94 -7.58
CA GLY A 83 -15.16 -4.83 -8.72
C GLY A 83 -14.58 -4.33 -10.06
N VAL A 84 -13.79 -3.26 -10.05
CA VAL A 84 -13.21 -2.59 -11.22
C VAL A 84 -11.70 -2.62 -11.13
N GLU A 85 -11.05 -3.21 -12.10
CA GLU A 85 -9.61 -3.03 -12.36
C GLU A 85 -9.32 -1.57 -12.69
N GLN A 86 -9.09 -0.74 -11.68
CA GLN A 86 -8.46 0.56 -11.93
C GLN A 86 -6.97 0.33 -12.14
N THR A 87 -6.40 0.96 -13.15
CA THR A 87 -4.96 1.04 -13.40
C THR A 87 -4.26 1.62 -12.16
N VAL A 88 -3.73 0.73 -11.32
CA VAL A 88 -2.98 1.13 -10.13
C VAL A 88 -1.61 1.58 -10.59
N ALA A 89 -1.18 2.78 -10.20
CA ALA A 89 0.18 3.21 -10.43
C ALA A 89 1.17 2.18 -9.88
N GLU A 90 2.17 1.81 -10.68
CA GLU A 90 3.30 1.00 -10.20
C GLU A 90 4.10 1.81 -9.18
N LEU A 91 4.32 1.28 -7.98
CA LEU A 91 5.09 1.92 -6.93
C LEU A 91 6.41 1.18 -6.71
N ASP A 92 7.53 1.83 -7.00
CA ASP A 92 8.88 1.35 -6.70
C ASP A 92 9.55 2.28 -5.68
N ILE A 93 9.23 2.09 -4.40
CA ILE A 93 9.67 2.96 -3.31
C ILE A 93 10.66 2.21 -2.42
N LYS A 94 11.91 2.67 -2.41
CA LYS A 94 12.97 2.13 -1.54
C LYS A 94 12.96 2.85 -0.19
N ALA A 95 11.95 2.54 0.63
CA ALA A 95 11.84 3.01 2.01
C ALA A 95 11.06 1.99 2.84
N ASP A 96 11.43 1.83 4.10
CA ASP A 96 10.70 0.99 5.04
C ASP A 96 9.34 1.61 5.32
N ALA A 97 8.27 0.88 5.03
CA ALA A 97 6.90 1.35 5.12
C ALA A 97 5.96 0.24 5.59
N TYR A 98 5.88 0.05 6.89
CA TYR A 98 5.07 -0.99 7.54
C TYR A 98 4.71 -0.58 8.97
N ILE A 99 3.83 -1.33 9.64
CA ILE A 99 3.50 -1.13 11.06
C ILE A 99 4.34 -2.12 11.88
N PRO A 100 5.35 -1.65 12.63
CA PRO A 100 6.20 -2.53 13.45
C PRO A 100 5.40 -3.28 14.52
N GLU A 101 5.72 -4.55 14.73
CA GLU A 101 5.11 -5.36 15.80
C GLU A 101 5.31 -4.77 17.19
N LYS A 102 6.46 -4.15 17.41
CA LYS A 102 6.78 -3.44 18.67
C LYS A 102 5.91 -2.21 18.91
N TYR A 103 5.33 -1.64 17.84
CA TYR A 103 4.49 -0.46 17.94
C TYR A 103 3.02 -0.83 18.17
N ILE A 104 2.51 -1.84 17.46
CA ILE A 104 1.19 -2.40 17.67
C ILE A 104 1.34 -3.92 17.77
N GLU A 105 1.29 -4.48 18.99
CA GLU A 105 1.53 -5.91 19.24
C GLU A 105 0.41 -6.79 18.67
N ALA A 106 -0.85 -6.36 18.85
CA ALA A 106 -2.00 -7.12 18.41
C ALA A 106 -2.14 -7.13 16.89
N SER A 107 -2.10 -8.31 16.29
CA SER A 107 -2.21 -8.54 14.84
C SER A 107 -3.51 -7.99 14.26
N ALA A 108 -4.64 -8.19 14.93
CA ALA A 108 -5.94 -7.64 14.52
C ALA A 108 -5.93 -6.11 14.48
N SER A 109 -5.35 -5.45 15.48
CA SER A 109 -5.24 -3.99 15.54
C SER A 109 -4.34 -3.44 14.43
N ARG A 110 -3.21 -4.13 14.11
CA ARG A 110 -2.38 -3.76 12.96
C ARG A 110 -3.17 -3.81 11.66
N LEU A 111 -3.98 -4.86 11.50
CA LEU A 111 -4.82 -5.03 10.33
C LEU A 111 -5.84 -3.91 10.18
N ASP A 112 -6.51 -3.51 11.27
CA ASP A 112 -7.46 -2.41 11.25
C ASP A 112 -6.78 -1.07 10.91
N CYS A 113 -5.56 -0.83 11.40
CA CYS A 113 -4.76 0.32 11.00
C CYS A 113 -4.41 0.27 9.50
N TYR A 114 -4.04 -0.89 8.95
CA TYR A 114 -3.80 -1.03 7.51
C TYR A 114 -5.05 -0.74 6.68
N LYS A 115 -6.25 -1.16 7.14
CA LYS A 115 -7.53 -0.82 6.48
C LYS A 115 -7.75 0.69 6.45
N GLN A 116 -7.62 1.36 7.60
CA GLN A 116 -7.76 2.81 7.70
C GLN A 116 -6.77 3.55 6.77
N ILE A 117 -5.52 3.08 6.70
CA ILE A 117 -4.49 3.64 5.82
C ILE A 117 -4.85 3.43 4.34
N ALA A 118 -5.37 2.27 3.97
CA ALA A 118 -5.78 1.97 2.59
C ALA A 118 -6.97 2.82 2.11
N GLU A 119 -7.80 3.30 3.02
CA GLU A 119 -8.95 4.17 2.73
C GLU A 119 -8.58 5.65 2.52
N ILE A 120 -7.33 6.04 2.73
CA ILE A 120 -6.87 7.42 2.55
C ILE A 120 -7.05 7.87 1.10
N ARG A 121 -7.82 8.94 0.89
CA ARG A 121 -8.10 9.56 -0.42
C ARG A 121 -7.47 10.93 -0.60
N GLY A 122 -6.82 11.47 0.43
CA GLY A 122 -6.17 12.77 0.40
C GLY A 122 -5.57 13.19 1.74
N VAL A 123 -5.15 14.45 1.81
CA VAL A 123 -4.43 14.99 2.98
C VAL A 123 -5.30 15.05 4.23
N GLU A 124 -6.61 15.30 4.10
CA GLU A 124 -7.49 15.37 5.27
C GLU A 124 -7.69 13.99 5.90
N ASP A 125 -7.85 12.94 5.08
CA ASP A 125 -7.89 11.56 5.58
C ASP A 125 -6.56 11.17 6.24
N TYR A 126 -5.44 11.55 5.63
CA TYR A 126 -4.11 11.35 6.21
C TYR A 126 -4.01 11.94 7.61
N LYS A 127 -4.42 13.21 7.80
CA LYS A 127 -4.39 13.87 9.12
C LYS A 127 -5.25 13.12 10.13
N ARG A 128 -6.48 12.76 9.74
CA ARG A 128 -7.42 12.03 10.60
C ARG A 128 -6.84 10.66 11.03
N VAL A 129 -6.29 9.90 10.09
CA VAL A 129 -5.72 8.58 10.37
C VAL A 129 -4.45 8.70 11.21
N CYS A 130 -3.57 9.68 10.95
CA CYS A 130 -2.42 9.97 11.81
C CYS A 130 -2.84 10.21 13.26
N LEU A 131 -3.80 11.14 13.48
CA LEU A 131 -4.30 11.45 14.82
C LEU A 131 -4.90 10.22 15.50
N SER A 132 -5.73 9.47 14.79
CA SER A 132 -6.35 8.25 15.33
C SER A 132 -5.32 7.21 15.76
N ILE A 133 -4.26 6.99 14.99
CA ILE A 133 -3.21 6.03 15.34
C ILE A 133 -2.36 6.57 16.51
N GLU A 134 -2.01 7.87 16.51
CA GLU A 134 -1.23 8.48 17.59
C GLU A 134 -1.98 8.48 18.93
N GLU A 135 -3.28 8.75 18.93
CA GLU A 135 -4.12 8.72 20.14
C GLU A 135 -4.19 7.32 20.76
N ASN A 136 -4.21 6.27 19.93
CA ASN A 136 -4.35 4.89 20.43
C ASN A 136 -3.01 4.23 20.77
N TYR A 137 -1.93 4.56 20.05
CA TYR A 137 -0.66 3.83 20.12
C TYR A 137 0.56 4.71 20.39
N GLY A 138 0.37 6.03 20.55
CA GLY A 138 1.44 6.98 20.78
C GLY A 138 2.13 7.42 19.50
N LYS A 139 3.31 8.07 19.66
CA LYS A 139 4.06 8.70 18.56
C LYS A 139 4.34 7.74 17.40
N LEU A 140 4.00 8.17 16.19
CA LEU A 140 4.18 7.40 14.97
C LEU A 140 5.67 7.10 14.67
N PRO A 141 6.06 5.83 14.50
CA PRO A 141 7.38 5.47 13.97
C PRO A 141 7.55 5.94 12.52
N LYS A 142 8.81 6.05 12.09
CA LYS A 142 9.16 6.51 10.73
C LYS A 142 8.55 5.59 9.65
N GLU A 143 8.52 4.30 9.87
CA GLU A 143 7.99 3.28 8.99
C GLU A 143 6.47 3.47 8.77
N VAL A 144 5.74 3.81 9.84
CA VAL A 144 4.30 4.10 9.78
C VAL A 144 4.05 5.43 9.06
N LEU A 145 4.87 6.45 9.33
CA LEU A 145 4.78 7.73 8.61
C LEU A 145 5.02 7.55 7.11
N ASN A 146 6.02 6.75 6.73
CA ASN A 146 6.28 6.42 5.33
C ASN A 146 5.08 5.73 4.68
N LEU A 147 4.48 4.77 5.38
CA LEU A 147 3.29 4.05 4.91
C LEU A 147 2.12 5.00 4.65
N LEU A 148 1.87 5.92 5.58
CA LEU A 148 0.82 6.93 5.47
C LEU A 148 1.06 7.88 4.28
N ILE A 149 2.30 8.34 4.08
CA ILE A 149 2.69 9.20 2.95
C ILE A 149 2.50 8.45 1.62
N ILE A 150 2.89 7.18 1.55
CA ILE A 150 2.71 6.33 0.37
C ILE A 150 1.22 6.18 0.02
N ALA A 151 0.35 6.03 1.02
CA ALA A 151 -1.09 5.93 0.80
C ALA A 151 -1.65 7.22 0.16
N VAL A 152 -1.25 8.40 0.65
CA VAL A 152 -1.62 9.69 0.06
C VAL A 152 -1.06 9.84 -1.36
N LEU A 153 0.21 9.52 -1.54
CA LEU A 153 0.88 9.57 -2.84
C LEU A 153 0.12 8.72 -3.87
N LYS A 154 -0.24 7.49 -3.48
CA LYS A 154 -1.02 6.55 -4.30
C LYS A 154 -2.40 7.11 -4.64
N SER A 155 -3.08 7.76 -3.70
CA SER A 155 -4.40 8.34 -3.94
C SER A 155 -4.37 9.45 -4.99
N TYR A 156 -3.37 10.33 -4.95
CA TYR A 156 -3.20 11.37 -5.97
C TYR A 156 -2.72 10.79 -7.30
N ALA A 157 -1.86 9.78 -7.28
CA ALA A 157 -1.44 9.08 -8.50
C ALA A 157 -2.65 8.47 -9.24
N ALA A 158 -3.57 7.85 -8.51
CA ALA A 158 -4.80 7.32 -9.09
C ALA A 158 -5.69 8.41 -9.70
N LYS A 159 -5.86 9.55 -9.02
CA LYS A 159 -6.64 10.70 -9.54
C LYS A 159 -6.08 11.27 -10.84
N LEU A 160 -4.76 11.22 -11.01
CA LEU A 160 -4.04 11.75 -12.18
C LEU A 160 -3.69 10.67 -13.20
N ASN A 161 -4.14 9.43 -13.00
CA ASN A 161 -3.82 8.27 -13.83
C ASN A 161 -2.31 8.06 -14.03
N ILE A 162 -1.49 8.39 -13.03
CA ILE A 162 -0.05 8.21 -13.07
C ILE A 162 0.28 6.73 -13.27
N ARG A 163 1.23 6.42 -14.16
CA ARG A 163 1.62 5.04 -14.48
C ARG A 163 2.56 4.45 -13.45
N LYS A 164 3.56 5.23 -13.04
CA LYS A 164 4.60 4.76 -12.13
C LYS A 164 5.09 5.88 -11.24
N ILE A 165 5.42 5.53 -9.99
CA ILE A 165 6.16 6.37 -9.06
C ILE A 165 7.34 5.56 -8.54
N ALA A 166 8.56 6.08 -8.71
CA ALA A 166 9.77 5.50 -8.14
C ALA A 166 10.45 6.48 -7.18
N VAL A 167 10.94 5.96 -6.05
CA VAL A 167 11.70 6.71 -5.04
C VAL A 167 12.95 5.92 -4.67
N SER A 168 14.12 6.54 -4.83
CA SER A 168 15.42 5.94 -4.52
C SER A 168 16.39 6.99 -4.01
N SER A 169 17.60 6.58 -3.65
CA SER A 169 18.71 7.50 -3.33
C SER A 169 19.13 8.37 -4.50
N ALA A 170 18.84 7.97 -5.74
CA ALA A 170 19.12 8.75 -6.95
C ALA A 170 18.08 9.84 -7.23
N GLY A 171 16.97 9.87 -6.51
CA GLY A 171 15.88 10.81 -6.67
C GLY A 171 14.52 10.16 -6.83
N GLY A 172 13.54 10.96 -7.24
CA GLY A 172 12.17 10.51 -7.49
C GLY A 172 11.78 10.60 -8.95
N GLU A 173 10.89 9.71 -9.40
CA GLU A 173 10.35 9.68 -10.75
C GLU A 173 8.83 9.52 -10.68
N ILE A 174 8.11 10.33 -11.46
CA ILE A 174 6.67 10.21 -11.69
C ILE A 174 6.47 10.05 -13.19
N VAL A 175 6.11 8.85 -13.65
CA VAL A 175 5.82 8.55 -15.05
C VAL A 175 4.37 8.89 -15.36
N LEU A 176 4.17 9.80 -16.30
CA LEU A 176 2.86 10.32 -16.68
C LEU A 176 2.12 9.36 -17.63
N PRO A 177 0.78 9.42 -17.68
CA PRO A 177 -0.02 8.59 -18.59
C PRO A 177 0.26 8.95 -20.06
N SER A 178 0.47 10.23 -20.37
CA SER A 178 0.74 10.73 -21.72
C SER A 178 1.37 12.11 -21.68
N VAL A 179 1.87 12.56 -22.84
CA VAL A 179 2.39 13.93 -23.02
C VAL A 179 1.28 14.97 -22.85
N GLN A 180 0.06 14.65 -23.22
CA GLN A 180 -1.10 15.54 -23.07
C GLN A 180 -1.34 15.96 -21.61
N THR A 181 -0.94 15.15 -20.64
CA THR A 181 -1.01 15.50 -19.22
C THR A 181 -0.24 16.78 -18.89
N LEU A 182 0.84 17.09 -19.63
CA LEU A 182 1.62 18.31 -19.46
C LEU A 182 0.89 19.56 -19.94
N ALA A 183 -0.07 19.40 -20.86
CA ALA A 183 -0.89 20.50 -21.38
C ALA A 183 -2.05 20.88 -20.44
N ASP A 184 -2.31 20.07 -19.39
CA ASP A 184 -3.28 20.44 -18.35
C ASP A 184 -2.76 21.64 -17.56
N GLY A 185 -3.56 22.70 -17.49
CA GLY A 185 -3.18 23.96 -16.84
C GLY A 185 -2.79 23.81 -15.37
N LYS A 186 -3.41 22.87 -14.64
CA LYS A 186 -3.08 22.60 -13.23
C LYS A 186 -1.74 21.88 -13.12
N PHE A 187 -1.46 20.98 -14.06
CA PHE A 187 -0.18 20.27 -14.10
C PHE A 187 0.96 21.21 -14.45
N SER A 188 0.75 22.10 -15.44
CA SER A 188 1.70 23.16 -15.80
C SER A 188 1.98 24.08 -14.61
N ALA A 189 0.95 24.58 -13.93
CA ALA A 189 1.11 25.38 -12.73
C ALA A 189 1.89 24.67 -11.61
N ALA A 190 1.69 23.36 -11.46
CA ALA A 190 2.48 22.56 -10.50
C ALA A 190 3.95 22.49 -10.91
N LEU A 191 4.25 22.33 -12.19
CA LEU A 191 5.64 22.35 -12.71
C LEU A 191 6.32 23.69 -12.43
N ASP A 192 5.62 24.80 -12.66
CA ASP A 192 6.12 26.15 -12.40
C ASP A 192 6.40 26.37 -10.89
N ALA A 193 5.47 25.93 -10.03
CA ALA A 193 5.62 26.02 -8.58
C ALA A 193 6.81 25.19 -8.04
N PHE A 194 7.22 24.15 -8.76
CA PHE A 194 8.34 23.27 -8.42
C PHE A 194 9.57 23.50 -9.31
N ALA A 195 9.60 24.64 -10.04
CA ALA A 195 10.75 25.01 -10.89
C ALA A 195 12.06 24.92 -10.09
N GLY A 196 13.09 24.35 -10.71
CA GLY A 196 14.39 24.10 -10.07
C GLY A 196 14.47 22.88 -9.14
N LYS A 197 13.35 22.31 -8.70
CA LYS A 197 13.29 21.06 -7.91
C LYS A 197 13.01 19.84 -8.78
N VAL A 198 12.33 20.04 -9.90
CA VAL A 198 11.95 18.98 -10.84
C VAL A 198 12.55 19.22 -12.23
N ARG A 199 12.64 18.16 -13.01
CA ARG A 199 13.03 18.16 -14.41
C ARG A 199 12.09 17.24 -15.19
N LEU A 200 11.71 17.66 -16.40
CA LEU A 200 10.98 16.79 -17.33
C LEU A 200 11.95 15.87 -18.07
N ASP A 201 11.59 14.61 -18.20
CA ASP A 201 12.21 13.64 -19.09
C ASP A 201 11.19 13.18 -20.14
N MET A 202 11.55 13.37 -21.42
CA MET A 202 10.70 13.03 -22.56
C MET A 202 11.34 11.94 -23.43
N SER A 203 12.39 11.27 -22.94
CA SER A 203 13.21 10.35 -23.75
C SER A 203 12.49 9.07 -24.14
N LYS A 204 11.67 8.48 -23.23
CA LYS A 204 10.91 7.24 -23.46
C LYS A 204 9.42 7.43 -23.14
N ASN A 205 9.12 7.66 -21.88
CA ASN A 205 7.79 8.01 -21.39
C ASN A 205 7.89 9.37 -20.72
N PRO A 206 6.88 10.25 -20.86
CA PRO A 206 6.91 11.53 -20.18
C PRO A 206 6.98 11.32 -18.68
N ALA A 207 7.99 11.88 -18.04
CA ALA A 207 8.22 11.73 -16.61
C ALA A 207 8.65 13.04 -15.96
N VAL A 208 8.27 13.22 -14.70
CA VAL A 208 8.77 14.28 -13.84
C VAL A 208 9.81 13.68 -12.91
N LEU A 209 11.03 14.16 -13.01
CA LEU A 209 12.17 13.73 -12.21
C LEU A 209 12.42 14.71 -11.08
N PHE A 210 12.46 14.21 -9.85
CA PHE A 210 12.79 14.96 -8.64
C PHE A 210 14.25 14.78 -8.27
N ARG A 211 14.90 15.86 -7.87
CA ARG A 211 16.27 15.80 -7.35
C ARG A 211 16.33 14.92 -6.10
N PRO A 212 17.48 14.26 -5.85
CA PRO A 212 17.69 13.52 -4.62
C PRO A 212 17.51 14.43 -3.40
N GLU A 213 16.88 13.88 -2.37
CA GLU A 213 16.77 14.49 -1.05
C GLU A 213 17.59 13.68 -0.04
N SER A 214 17.92 14.28 1.09
CA SER A 214 18.70 13.62 2.15
C SER A 214 17.97 12.42 2.77
N ASP A 215 16.64 12.36 2.61
CA ASP A 215 15.78 11.32 3.16
C ASP A 215 14.65 11.00 2.16
N ALA A 216 14.39 9.71 1.95
CA ALA A 216 13.29 9.22 1.13
C ALA A 216 11.92 9.79 1.57
N GLN A 217 11.70 9.97 2.87
CA GLN A 217 10.48 10.57 3.41
C GLN A 217 10.27 12.00 2.92
N LYS A 218 11.31 12.84 2.95
CA LYS A 218 11.24 14.22 2.44
C LYS A 218 10.94 14.24 0.95
N LEU A 219 11.56 13.34 0.21
CA LEU A 219 11.33 13.20 -1.24
C LEU A 219 9.88 12.81 -1.52
N MET A 220 9.34 11.79 -0.83
CA MET A 220 7.94 11.38 -0.95
C MET A 220 6.98 12.52 -0.59
N LEU A 221 7.25 13.31 0.45
CA LEU A 221 6.46 14.48 0.80
C LEU A 221 6.50 15.56 -0.28
N SER A 222 7.66 15.80 -0.89
CA SER A 222 7.82 16.73 -2.01
C SER A 222 7.00 16.29 -3.22
N MET A 223 7.07 15.00 -3.58
CA MET A 223 6.27 14.40 -4.65
C MET A 223 4.77 14.44 -4.36
N THR A 224 4.36 14.21 -3.11
CA THR A 224 2.95 14.32 -2.68
C THR A 224 2.41 15.74 -2.84
N LYS A 225 3.20 16.74 -2.44
CA LYS A 225 2.83 18.16 -2.62
C LYS A 225 2.68 18.52 -4.10
N PHE A 226 3.58 18.03 -4.94
CA PHE A 226 3.51 18.21 -6.38
C PHE A 226 2.23 17.61 -6.95
N LEU A 227 1.94 16.34 -6.67
CA LEU A 227 0.74 15.66 -7.18
C LEU A 227 -0.55 16.30 -6.62
N LYS A 228 -0.54 16.77 -5.38
CA LYS A 228 -1.66 17.52 -4.80
C LYS A 228 -1.93 18.80 -5.60
N SER A 229 -0.89 19.58 -5.91
CA SER A 229 -0.98 20.79 -6.73
C SER A 229 -1.49 20.46 -8.13
N ALA A 230 -0.93 19.46 -8.79
CA ALA A 230 -1.33 19.00 -10.12
C ALA A 230 -2.79 18.50 -10.16
N ALA A 231 -3.30 17.94 -9.06
CA ALA A 231 -4.71 17.56 -8.94
C ALA A 231 -5.66 18.76 -8.73
N GLY A 232 -5.14 19.97 -8.59
CA GLY A 232 -5.93 21.18 -8.38
C GLY A 232 -6.62 21.26 -7.02
N THR A 233 -6.11 20.53 -6.04
CA THR A 233 -6.56 20.60 -4.65
C THR A 233 -5.77 21.72 -3.97
N ALA A 234 -6.44 22.70 -3.36
CA ALA A 234 -5.77 23.83 -2.70
C ALA A 234 -4.68 23.36 -1.72
N LEU A 235 -3.57 24.11 -1.68
CA LEU A 235 -2.43 23.84 -0.79
C LEU A 235 -2.81 23.97 0.68
#